data_7f565968afc59f948207e0a5677176b5
#
_entry.id   7f565968afc59f948207e0a5677176b5
#
_cell.length_a   1.000
_cell.length_b   1.000
_cell.length_c   1.000
_cell.angle_alpha   90.00
_cell.angle_beta   90.00
_cell.angle_gamma   90.00
#
_symmetry.space_group_name_H-M   'P 1'
#
loop_
_entity.id
_entity.type
_entity.pdbx_description
1 polymer ?
#
loop_
_entity_poly.entity_id
_entity_poly.type
_entity_poly.pdbx_seq_one_letter_code
_entity_poly.pdbx_strand_id
1 'polypeptide(L)'
;MKNKKALLSAVFAAFMLLSACGGSTQKDTSAQDSSTTSQVASASDMTDVEDVVEDGMTPITGDKVKDGTYDVTVDSSSNMFNVTACELTVKNGEMTAKMHMGGTGYLYVYMGTGEEAAAAEEADYIPFTEEADGTHSFTVPVKALDEGIDCAAFSKKKEKWYDRTLVFRADSLPADALADGVMTTAESLSLADGTYTADVTLSGGSGRASVESPAALTVSGGKVTAKIIWSSKNYDYMKVNDEKYDAVIENEHSTFEIPVSSFDWA
;
A
#
# COMPACT_ATOMS: atom_id res chain seq x y z
N MET A 1 47.59 19.26 -31.51
CA MET A 1 47.58 20.55 -32.23
C MET A 1 46.16 21.11 -32.19
N LYS A 2 46.08 22.35 -31.61
CA LYS A 2 45.11 23.43 -31.80
C LYS A 2 43.62 23.17 -31.56
N ASN A 3 43.17 23.51 -30.37
CA ASN A 3 42.28 24.63 -29.96
C ASN A 3 41.35 25.25 -31.03
N LYS A 4 40.04 25.35 -30.69
CA LYS A 4 39.40 26.66 -30.68
C LYS A 4 38.09 26.61 -29.84
N LYS A 5 38.07 27.49 -28.82
CA LYS A 5 36.93 28.00 -28.09
C LYS A 5 36.13 28.97 -28.94
N ALA A 6 34.85 29.10 -28.75
CA ALA A 6 34.09 30.31 -28.98
C ALA A 6 32.98 30.44 -27.97
N LEU A 7 33.10 31.45 -27.13
CA LEU A 7 32.05 32.10 -26.32
C LEU A 7 31.30 33.07 -27.23
N LEU A 8 30.05 33.36 -26.89
CA LEU A 8 29.38 34.69 -26.88
C LEU A 8 27.88 34.43 -26.73
N SER A 9 27.07 35.12 -26.02
CA SER A 9 27.07 36.30 -25.16
C SER A 9 25.59 36.58 -24.90
N ALA A 10 25.29 36.97 -23.70
CA ALA A 10 23.95 37.36 -23.21
C ALA A 10 23.47 38.65 -23.89
N VAL A 11 22.14 38.78 -24.04
CA VAL A 11 21.49 40.09 -24.12
C VAL A 11 20.29 40.10 -23.17
N PHE A 12 20.46 40.92 -22.12
CA PHE A 12 19.40 41.42 -21.26
C PHE A 12 18.66 42.54 -22.00
N ALA A 13 17.34 42.53 -21.95
CA ALA A 13 16.54 43.73 -22.18
C ALA A 13 15.45 43.83 -21.13
N ALA A 14 15.72 44.62 -20.12
CA ALA A 14 14.71 45.11 -19.18
C ALA A 14 13.93 46.25 -19.85
N PHE A 15 12.60 46.23 -19.69
CA PHE A 15 11.77 47.43 -19.89
C PHE A 15 10.90 47.68 -18.67
N MET A 16 11.17 48.83 -18.04
CA MET A 16 10.40 49.39 -16.94
C MET A 16 9.25 50.25 -17.45
N LEU A 17 8.12 50.11 -16.76
CA LEU A 17 7.14 51.08 -16.27
C LEU A 17 6.76 52.31 -17.12
N LEU A 18 5.44 52.51 -17.23
CA LEU A 18 4.85 53.78 -16.88
C LEU A 18 3.34 53.62 -16.54
N SER A 19 3.02 54.09 -15.35
CA SER A 19 1.70 54.31 -14.78
C SER A 19 1.02 55.51 -15.41
N ALA A 20 -0.26 55.43 -15.73
CA ALA A 20 -1.15 56.58 -15.81
C ALA A 20 -2.60 56.21 -15.48
N CYS A 21 -3.13 56.88 -14.45
CA CYS A 21 -4.53 56.94 -14.07
C CYS A 21 -5.40 57.64 -15.10
N GLY A 22 -6.67 57.23 -15.20
CA GLY A 22 -7.75 58.12 -15.60
C GLY A 22 -8.95 57.48 -16.31
N GLY A 23 -10.12 57.37 -15.59
CA GLY A 23 -11.44 57.64 -16.18
C GLY A 23 -12.25 56.48 -16.75
N SER A 24 -13.18 56.08 -15.95
CA SER A 24 -14.47 55.34 -16.20
C SER A 24 -15.02 55.30 -17.62
N THR A 25 -15.33 54.11 -18.12
CA THR A 25 -16.63 53.77 -18.75
C THR A 25 -16.79 52.24 -18.76
N GLN A 26 -17.93 51.81 -18.19
CA GLN A 26 -18.40 50.41 -18.17
C GLN A 26 -18.58 49.93 -19.60
N LYS A 27 -18.00 48.75 -19.91
CA LYS A 27 -18.49 47.91 -20.97
C LYS A 27 -18.26 46.45 -20.56
N ASP A 28 -19.36 45.79 -20.33
CA ASP A 28 -19.43 44.36 -20.11
C ASP A 28 -18.60 43.62 -21.18
N THR A 29 -17.57 42.95 -20.71
CA THR A 29 -16.94 41.87 -21.46
C THR A 29 -16.88 40.70 -20.50
N SER A 30 -17.78 39.77 -20.75
CA SER A 30 -17.81 38.46 -20.13
C SER A 30 -16.39 37.89 -20.14
N ALA A 31 -15.76 37.91 -18.97
CA ALA A 31 -14.60 37.08 -18.70
C ALA A 31 -15.12 35.63 -18.80
N GLN A 32 -14.76 34.97 -19.86
CA GLN A 32 -14.89 33.54 -20.01
C GLN A 32 -13.95 32.93 -18.98
N ASP A 33 -14.53 32.62 -17.83
CA ASP A 33 -13.91 31.81 -16.80
C ASP A 33 -13.65 30.44 -17.43
N SER A 34 -12.47 30.26 -17.99
CA SER A 34 -11.98 28.94 -18.35
C SER A 34 -11.63 28.24 -17.05
N SER A 35 -12.64 27.74 -16.37
CA SER A 35 -12.49 26.70 -15.35
C SER A 35 -11.95 25.48 -16.09
N THR A 36 -10.62 25.38 -16.19
CA THR A 36 -9.95 24.10 -16.42
C THR A 36 -10.35 23.23 -15.24
N THR A 37 -11.35 22.40 -15.44
CA THR A 37 -11.72 21.37 -14.46
C THR A 37 -10.49 20.50 -14.30
N SER A 38 -9.85 20.55 -13.14
CA SER A 38 -8.69 19.71 -12.85
C SER A 38 -9.07 18.25 -13.11
N GLN A 39 -8.26 17.56 -13.91
CA GLN A 39 -8.44 16.12 -14.16
C GLN A 39 -8.13 15.28 -12.93
N VAL A 40 -7.61 15.87 -11.87
CA VAL A 40 -7.31 15.23 -10.60
C VAL A 40 -8.38 15.60 -9.58
N ALA A 41 -8.82 14.61 -8.81
CA ALA A 41 -9.75 14.81 -7.72
C ALA A 41 -9.08 15.61 -6.60
N SER A 42 -9.81 16.56 -6.02
CA SER A 42 -9.34 17.27 -4.84
C SER A 42 -9.54 16.41 -3.57
N ALA A 43 -8.87 16.77 -2.48
CA ALA A 43 -9.06 16.10 -1.18
C ALA A 43 -10.54 16.09 -0.73
N SER A 44 -11.31 17.10 -1.11
CA SER A 44 -12.76 17.14 -0.82
C SER A 44 -13.61 16.21 -1.69
N ASP A 45 -13.08 15.72 -2.80
CA ASP A 45 -13.72 14.72 -3.67
C ASP A 45 -13.44 13.29 -3.16
N MET A 46 -12.45 13.11 -2.29
CA MET A 46 -12.06 11.83 -1.71
C MET A 46 -12.79 11.63 -0.39
N THR A 47 -13.49 10.50 -0.27
CA THR A 47 -14.18 10.09 0.98
C THR A 47 -13.36 8.98 1.62
N ASP A 48 -13.19 9.07 2.94
CA ASP A 48 -12.64 8.01 3.81
C ASP A 48 -11.31 7.46 3.28
N VAL A 49 -10.26 8.29 3.31
CA VAL A 49 -8.88 7.86 3.04
C VAL A 49 -8.35 7.22 4.31
N GLU A 50 -8.03 5.94 4.24
CA GLU A 50 -7.41 5.18 5.32
C GLU A 50 -5.89 5.15 5.12
N ASP A 51 -5.14 5.24 6.22
CA ASP A 51 -3.70 4.97 6.18
C ASP A 51 -3.51 3.45 6.21
N VAL A 52 -2.96 2.92 5.13
CA VAL A 52 -2.71 1.48 4.96
C VAL A 52 -1.23 1.12 5.14
N VAL A 53 -0.39 2.12 5.39
CA VAL A 53 1.02 1.90 5.69
C VAL A 53 1.19 1.82 7.20
N GLU A 54 1.50 0.65 7.71
CA GLU A 54 1.66 0.42 9.14
C GLU A 54 3.10 0.68 9.59
N ASP A 55 3.25 1.14 10.85
CA ASP A 55 4.56 1.31 11.47
C ASP A 55 5.28 -0.07 11.58
N GLY A 56 6.52 -0.11 11.13
CA GLY A 56 7.34 -1.33 11.20
C GLY A 56 7.36 -2.15 9.91
N MET A 57 6.54 -1.84 8.92
CA MET A 57 6.63 -2.47 7.62
C MET A 57 8.01 -2.32 7.01
N THR A 58 8.57 -3.41 6.50
CA THR A 58 9.85 -3.44 5.82
C THR A 58 9.66 -3.89 4.38
N PRO A 59 9.97 -3.05 3.38
CA PRO A 59 9.78 -3.38 1.99
C PRO A 59 10.51 -4.66 1.57
N ILE A 60 9.80 -5.57 0.88
CA ILE A 60 10.32 -6.81 0.33
C ILE A 60 10.30 -6.74 -1.18
N THR A 61 11.48 -6.63 -1.77
CA THR A 61 11.66 -6.60 -3.21
C THR A 61 11.57 -8.00 -3.82
N GLY A 62 11.29 -8.10 -5.11
CA GLY A 62 11.04 -9.37 -5.78
C GLY A 62 12.23 -10.35 -5.77
N ASP A 63 13.47 -9.86 -5.59
CA ASP A 63 14.65 -10.70 -5.40
C ASP A 63 14.66 -11.49 -4.08
N LYS A 64 13.80 -11.08 -3.14
CA LYS A 64 13.58 -11.75 -1.85
C LYS A 64 12.36 -12.67 -1.85
N VAL A 65 11.66 -12.78 -2.98
CA VAL A 65 10.52 -13.68 -3.18
C VAL A 65 10.90 -14.70 -4.24
N LYS A 66 10.64 -15.98 -4.00
CA LYS A 66 10.91 -17.04 -4.97
C LYS A 66 10.03 -16.88 -6.20
N ASP A 67 10.56 -17.27 -7.36
CA ASP A 67 9.77 -17.28 -8.59
C ASP A 67 8.53 -18.17 -8.43
N GLY A 68 7.37 -17.63 -8.78
CA GLY A 68 6.09 -18.32 -8.62
C GLY A 68 4.90 -17.40 -8.84
N THR A 69 3.71 -17.95 -8.61
CA THR A 69 2.45 -17.22 -8.61
C THR A 69 1.77 -17.47 -7.27
N TYR A 70 1.36 -16.40 -6.62
CA TYR A 70 0.86 -16.40 -5.26
C TYR A 70 -0.41 -15.58 -5.14
N ASP A 71 -1.34 -16.01 -4.32
CA ASP A 71 -2.42 -15.15 -3.86
C ASP A 71 -1.84 -14.17 -2.82
N VAL A 72 -2.15 -12.89 -2.97
CA VAL A 72 -1.68 -11.84 -2.07
C VAL A 72 -2.82 -10.90 -1.70
N THR A 73 -2.87 -10.50 -0.43
CA THR A 73 -3.80 -9.46 0.04
C THR A 73 -3.29 -8.09 -0.36
N VAL A 74 -4.21 -7.22 -0.79
CA VAL A 74 -3.90 -5.83 -1.14
C VAL A 74 -4.77 -4.90 -0.32
N ASP A 75 -4.12 -4.09 0.51
CA ASP A 75 -4.78 -2.99 1.21
C ASP A 75 -4.82 -1.77 0.30
N SER A 76 -5.96 -1.11 0.28
CA SER A 76 -6.17 0.13 -0.48
C SER A 76 -6.60 1.25 0.45
N SER A 77 -5.98 2.42 0.32
CA SER A 77 -6.34 3.61 1.11
C SER A 77 -7.78 4.09 0.90
N SER A 78 -8.58 3.40 0.09
CA SER A 78 -9.96 3.77 -0.17
C SER A 78 -10.84 2.57 -0.49
N ASN A 79 -11.93 2.42 0.25
CA ASN A 79 -12.98 1.42 0.02
C ASN A 79 -13.64 1.53 -1.37
N MET A 80 -13.50 2.68 -2.03
CA MET A 80 -14.00 2.87 -3.40
C MET A 80 -13.12 2.19 -4.45
N PHE A 81 -11.85 1.93 -4.13
CA PHE A 81 -10.93 1.14 -4.95
C PHE A 81 -10.73 -0.21 -4.27
N ASN A 82 -11.76 -1.04 -4.35
CA ASN A 82 -11.82 -2.33 -3.64
C ASN A 82 -11.20 -3.44 -4.48
N VAL A 83 -10.05 -3.95 -4.03
CA VAL A 83 -9.40 -5.15 -4.58
C VAL A 83 -9.95 -6.37 -3.83
N THR A 84 -10.65 -7.26 -4.54
CA THR A 84 -11.30 -8.44 -3.94
C THR A 84 -10.44 -9.69 -3.95
N ALA A 85 -9.49 -9.76 -4.88
CA ALA A 85 -8.48 -10.80 -4.99
C ALA A 85 -7.29 -10.25 -5.78
N CYS A 86 -6.11 -10.78 -5.50
CA CYS A 86 -4.91 -10.41 -6.24
C CYS A 86 -3.99 -11.61 -6.43
N GLU A 87 -3.53 -11.81 -7.66
CA GLU A 87 -2.54 -12.80 -8.03
C GLU A 87 -1.21 -12.10 -8.31
N LEU A 88 -0.19 -12.39 -7.49
CA LEU A 88 1.16 -11.88 -7.64
C LEU A 88 2.01 -12.90 -8.41
N THR A 89 2.55 -12.50 -9.54
CA THR A 89 3.54 -13.29 -10.29
C THR A 89 4.93 -12.72 -10.03
N VAL A 90 5.84 -13.58 -9.56
CA VAL A 90 7.26 -13.25 -9.37
C VAL A 90 8.09 -14.03 -10.38
N LYS A 91 8.93 -13.34 -11.13
CA LYS A 91 9.80 -13.94 -12.14
C LYS A 91 11.11 -13.18 -12.25
N ASN A 92 12.22 -13.87 -11.94
CA ASN A 92 13.57 -13.30 -11.97
C ASN A 92 13.71 -12.00 -11.14
N GLY A 93 13.03 -11.93 -9.99
CA GLY A 93 13.03 -10.76 -9.12
C GLY A 93 12.11 -9.61 -9.57
N GLU A 94 11.39 -9.76 -10.66
CA GLU A 94 10.34 -8.81 -11.07
C GLU A 94 8.98 -9.30 -10.58
N MET A 95 8.17 -8.37 -10.07
CA MET A 95 6.84 -8.66 -9.54
C MET A 95 5.77 -7.97 -10.39
N THR A 96 4.72 -8.70 -10.71
CA THR A 96 3.53 -8.20 -11.41
C THR A 96 2.29 -8.73 -10.70
N ALA A 97 1.34 -7.86 -10.40
CA ALA A 97 0.10 -8.23 -9.72
C ALA A 97 -1.11 -8.04 -10.62
N LYS A 98 -1.97 -9.06 -10.68
CA LYS A 98 -3.30 -8.98 -11.29
C LYS A 98 -4.33 -8.76 -10.19
N MET A 99 -4.79 -7.53 -10.06
CA MET A 99 -5.80 -7.12 -9.08
C MET A 99 -7.21 -7.30 -9.65
N HIS A 100 -8.05 -8.11 -9.02
CA HIS A 100 -9.47 -8.26 -9.34
C HIS A 100 -10.28 -7.24 -8.54
N MET A 101 -11.10 -6.47 -9.24
CA MET A 101 -11.85 -5.38 -8.64
C MET A 101 -13.24 -5.80 -8.22
N GLY A 102 -13.73 -5.29 -7.10
CA GLY A 102 -15.11 -5.47 -6.65
C GLY A 102 -16.17 -4.71 -7.47
N GLY A 103 -15.76 -4.06 -8.57
CA GLY A 103 -16.64 -3.27 -9.42
C GLY A 103 -16.01 -2.88 -10.75
N THR A 104 -16.77 -2.13 -11.57
CA THR A 104 -16.39 -1.70 -12.92
C THR A 104 -16.27 -0.18 -13.05
N GLY A 105 -16.00 0.50 -11.92
CA GLY A 105 -16.04 1.96 -11.82
C GLY A 105 -14.82 2.70 -12.38
N TYR A 106 -13.73 1.99 -12.65
CA TYR A 106 -12.46 2.56 -13.12
C TYR A 106 -12.12 2.07 -14.52
N LEU A 107 -11.60 2.98 -15.36
CA LEU A 107 -11.19 2.67 -16.73
C LEU A 107 -9.70 2.41 -16.84
N TYR A 108 -8.91 3.12 -16.05
CA TYR A 108 -7.45 3.07 -16.06
C TYR A 108 -6.93 3.14 -14.65
N VAL A 109 -5.75 2.58 -14.44
CA VAL A 109 -4.87 2.90 -13.33
C VAL A 109 -3.53 3.40 -13.86
N TYR A 110 -2.81 4.16 -13.04
CA TYR A 110 -1.45 4.64 -13.27
C TYR A 110 -0.65 4.42 -12.01
N MET A 111 0.52 3.82 -12.13
CA MET A 111 1.38 3.58 -10.96
C MET A 111 2.19 4.84 -10.67
N GLY A 112 1.63 5.68 -9.81
CA GLY A 112 2.06 7.02 -9.45
C GLY A 112 0.89 7.87 -9.01
N THR A 113 1.13 9.17 -8.86
CA THR A 113 0.11 10.13 -8.41
C THR A 113 -0.86 10.53 -9.53
N GLY A 114 -2.02 11.07 -9.16
CA GLY A 114 -3.00 11.60 -10.11
C GLY A 114 -2.47 12.78 -10.91
N GLU A 115 -1.56 13.57 -10.34
CA GLU A 115 -0.92 14.67 -11.07
C GLU A 115 0.02 14.13 -12.17
N GLU A 116 0.80 13.09 -11.85
CA GLU A 116 1.65 12.42 -12.82
C GLU A 116 0.81 11.75 -13.91
N ALA A 117 -0.27 11.06 -13.53
CA ALA A 117 -1.19 10.44 -14.49
C ALA A 117 -1.84 11.47 -15.42
N ALA A 118 -2.27 12.62 -14.89
CA ALA A 118 -2.87 13.68 -15.71
C ALA A 118 -1.87 14.35 -16.67
N ALA A 119 -0.57 14.25 -16.37
CA ALA A 119 0.51 14.77 -17.21
C ALA A 119 1.09 13.73 -18.18
N ALA A 120 0.82 12.44 -17.95
CA ALA A 120 1.32 11.33 -18.75
C ALA A 120 0.53 11.17 -20.08
N GLU A 121 1.10 10.43 -21.00
CA GLU A 121 0.41 10.04 -22.24
C GLU A 121 -0.54 8.87 -21.98
N GLU A 122 -1.63 8.76 -22.74
CA GLU A 122 -2.61 7.67 -22.59
C GLU A 122 -1.96 6.28 -22.77
N ALA A 123 -0.86 6.20 -23.50
CA ALA A 123 -0.12 4.95 -23.69
C ALA A 123 0.55 4.44 -22.39
N ASP A 124 0.73 5.30 -21.40
CA ASP A 124 1.30 4.95 -20.09
C ASP A 124 0.23 4.48 -19.09
N TYR A 125 -1.05 4.63 -19.45
CA TYR A 125 -2.17 4.18 -18.61
C TYR A 125 -2.33 2.67 -18.72
N ILE A 126 -2.62 2.04 -17.59
CA ILE A 126 -2.93 0.61 -17.52
C ILE A 126 -4.45 0.46 -17.64
N PRO A 127 -4.98 -0.04 -18.78
CA PRO A 127 -6.40 -0.25 -18.96
C PRO A 127 -6.88 -1.46 -18.15
N PHE A 128 -8.18 -1.49 -17.84
CA PHE A 128 -8.80 -2.68 -17.29
C PHE A 128 -8.86 -3.83 -18.30
N THR A 129 -8.86 -5.04 -17.78
CA THR A 129 -9.29 -6.24 -18.50
C THR A 129 -10.66 -6.65 -17.96
N GLU A 130 -11.63 -6.89 -18.86
CA GLU A 130 -12.93 -7.45 -18.48
C GLU A 130 -12.79 -8.96 -18.30
N GLU A 131 -13.13 -9.45 -17.10
CA GLU A 131 -13.09 -10.86 -16.77
C GLU A 131 -14.36 -11.58 -17.26
N ALA A 132 -14.33 -12.91 -17.26
CA ALA A 132 -15.43 -13.72 -17.78
C ALA A 132 -16.76 -13.54 -17.01
N ASP A 133 -16.70 -13.08 -15.76
CA ASP A 133 -17.84 -12.77 -14.90
C ASP A 133 -18.33 -11.32 -15.03
N GLY A 134 -17.68 -10.52 -15.90
CA GLY A 134 -17.98 -9.12 -16.14
C GLY A 134 -17.35 -8.16 -15.12
N THR A 135 -16.51 -8.64 -14.19
CA THR A 135 -15.71 -7.79 -13.32
C THR A 135 -14.49 -7.24 -14.06
N HIS A 136 -13.84 -6.23 -13.49
CA HIS A 136 -12.62 -5.66 -14.05
C HIS A 136 -11.40 -6.18 -13.29
N SER A 137 -10.27 -6.33 -13.99
CA SER A 137 -8.96 -6.52 -13.39
C SER A 137 -7.94 -5.55 -13.96
N PHE A 138 -6.88 -5.28 -13.18
CA PHE A 138 -5.72 -4.50 -13.61
C PHE A 138 -4.45 -5.30 -13.35
N THR A 139 -3.57 -5.35 -14.33
CA THR A 139 -2.25 -5.97 -14.18
C THR A 139 -1.20 -4.88 -14.05
N VAL A 140 -0.60 -4.78 -12.86
CA VAL A 140 0.31 -3.70 -12.49
C VAL A 140 1.68 -4.22 -12.09
N PRO A 141 2.77 -3.47 -12.33
CA PRO A 141 4.06 -3.77 -11.74
C PRO A 141 4.01 -3.51 -10.22
N VAL A 142 4.69 -4.35 -9.44
CA VAL A 142 4.83 -4.20 -7.99
C VAL A 142 6.30 -4.01 -7.67
N LYS A 143 6.64 -2.90 -7.04
CA LYS A 143 8.02 -2.55 -6.71
C LYS A 143 8.53 -3.32 -5.50
N ALA A 144 7.73 -3.37 -4.45
CA ALA A 144 7.98 -4.13 -3.24
C ALA A 144 6.65 -4.52 -2.58
N LEU A 145 6.67 -5.58 -1.77
CA LEU A 145 5.62 -5.89 -0.82
C LEU A 145 5.85 -5.07 0.46
N ASP A 146 4.83 -4.88 1.28
CA ASP A 146 4.87 -4.12 2.54
C ASP A 146 5.49 -2.71 2.34
N GLU A 147 5.17 -2.08 1.21
CA GLU A 147 5.52 -0.69 0.87
C GLU A 147 4.26 0.03 0.37
N GLY A 148 4.06 1.27 0.82
CA GLY A 148 3.04 2.13 0.27
C GLY A 148 3.38 2.51 -1.18
N ILE A 149 2.55 2.06 -2.13
CA ILE A 149 2.74 2.30 -3.55
C ILE A 149 1.66 3.26 -4.04
N ASP A 150 2.07 4.39 -4.60
CA ASP A 150 1.14 5.34 -5.21
C ASP A 150 0.49 4.73 -6.46
N CYS A 151 -0.82 4.85 -6.52
CA CYS A 151 -1.65 4.40 -7.62
C CYS A 151 -2.77 5.41 -7.87
N ALA A 152 -2.82 5.99 -9.05
CA ALA A 152 -3.94 6.82 -9.47
C ALA A 152 -4.96 5.97 -10.23
N ALA A 153 -6.25 6.12 -9.90
CA ALA A 153 -7.34 5.40 -10.55
C ALA A 153 -8.30 6.37 -11.27
N PHE A 154 -8.51 6.18 -12.57
CA PHE A 154 -9.40 7.03 -13.37
C PHE A 154 -10.84 6.57 -13.29
N SER A 155 -11.67 7.40 -12.65
CA SER A 155 -13.10 7.10 -12.48
C SER A 155 -13.89 7.28 -13.76
N LYS A 156 -14.56 6.22 -14.23
CA LYS A 156 -15.47 6.24 -15.37
C LYS A 156 -16.60 7.28 -15.24
N LYS A 157 -17.14 7.44 -14.02
CA LYS A 157 -18.30 8.33 -13.78
C LYS A 157 -17.91 9.78 -13.60
N LYS A 158 -16.76 10.03 -12.96
CA LYS A 158 -16.31 11.37 -12.59
C LYS A 158 -15.33 11.97 -13.61
N GLU A 159 -14.76 11.13 -14.46
CA GLU A 159 -13.75 11.51 -15.46
C GLU A 159 -12.56 12.25 -14.83
N LYS A 160 -12.12 11.74 -13.67
CA LYS A 160 -11.03 12.27 -12.86
C LYS A 160 -10.14 11.15 -12.34
N TRP A 161 -8.88 11.47 -12.13
CA TRP A 161 -7.91 10.66 -11.41
C TRP A 161 -8.10 10.81 -9.89
N TYR A 162 -8.05 9.72 -9.18
CA TYR A 162 -8.13 9.64 -7.72
C TYR A 162 -6.88 8.97 -7.19
N ASP A 163 -6.15 9.67 -6.32
CA ASP A 163 -4.99 9.10 -5.64
C ASP A 163 -5.39 7.97 -4.71
N ARG A 164 -4.59 6.91 -4.72
CA ARG A 164 -4.68 5.74 -3.86
C ARG A 164 -3.30 5.35 -3.41
N THR A 165 -3.21 4.84 -2.20
CA THR A 165 -2.04 4.11 -1.74
C THR A 165 -2.42 2.64 -1.67
N LEU A 166 -1.60 1.77 -2.24
CA LEU A 166 -1.76 0.33 -2.20
C LEU A 166 -0.62 -0.28 -1.41
N VAL A 167 -0.91 -1.29 -0.59
CA VAL A 167 0.08 -2.13 0.06
C VAL A 167 -0.21 -3.58 -0.30
N PHE A 168 0.75 -4.24 -0.93
CA PHE A 168 0.70 -5.68 -1.20
C PHE A 168 1.31 -6.40 0.00
N ARG A 169 0.50 -7.15 0.74
CA ARG A 169 0.87 -7.70 2.05
C ARG A 169 1.73 -8.95 1.94
N ALA A 170 2.98 -8.86 2.40
CA ALA A 170 3.89 -10.00 2.37
C ALA A 170 3.50 -11.10 3.36
N ASP A 171 2.84 -10.75 4.47
CA ASP A 171 2.34 -11.71 5.47
C ASP A 171 1.21 -12.62 4.94
N SER A 172 0.58 -12.24 3.82
CA SER A 172 -0.41 -13.07 3.14
C SER A 172 0.20 -14.14 2.24
N LEU A 173 1.52 -14.07 1.97
CA LEU A 173 2.20 -15.08 1.18
C LEU A 173 2.42 -16.38 1.99
N PRO A 174 2.48 -17.55 1.32
CA PRO A 174 2.98 -18.76 1.96
C PRO A 174 4.38 -18.54 2.52
N ALA A 175 4.65 -19.06 3.71
CA ALA A 175 5.95 -18.87 4.39
C ALA A 175 7.16 -19.33 3.56
N ASP A 176 6.96 -20.30 2.66
CA ASP A 176 7.99 -20.83 1.76
C ASP A 176 8.14 -20.02 0.46
N ALA A 177 7.30 -19.02 0.23
CA ALA A 177 7.42 -18.11 -0.91
C ALA A 177 8.60 -17.14 -0.78
N LEU A 178 8.99 -16.81 0.44
CA LEU A 178 10.12 -15.90 0.67
C LEU A 178 11.46 -16.64 0.54
N ALA A 179 12.48 -15.93 0.09
CA ALA A 179 13.83 -16.43 0.02
C ALA A 179 14.39 -16.68 1.44
N ASP A 180 15.34 -17.60 1.55
CA ASP A 180 15.95 -17.94 2.82
C ASP A 180 16.58 -16.71 3.49
N GLY A 181 16.29 -16.52 4.78
CA GLY A 181 16.80 -15.41 5.58
C GLY A 181 16.05 -14.08 5.44
N VAL A 182 14.98 -14.01 4.66
CA VAL A 182 14.09 -12.82 4.61
C VAL A 182 13.24 -12.74 5.85
N MET A 183 12.76 -13.88 6.35
CA MET A 183 12.02 -13.97 7.60
C MET A 183 12.86 -14.62 8.68
N THR A 184 12.79 -14.11 9.89
CA THR A 184 13.33 -14.77 11.08
C THR A 184 12.31 -15.79 11.56
N THR A 185 12.60 -17.08 11.46
CA THR A 185 11.73 -18.19 11.89
C THR A 185 12.42 -19.03 12.97
N ALA A 186 11.67 -19.92 13.62
CA ALA A 186 12.26 -20.88 14.55
C ALA A 186 13.32 -21.75 13.87
N GLU A 187 13.12 -22.10 12.60
CA GLU A 187 14.07 -22.87 11.79
C GLU A 187 15.34 -22.08 11.49
N SER A 188 15.21 -20.82 11.00
CA SER A 188 16.35 -19.96 10.71
C SER A 188 17.20 -19.66 11.95
N LEU A 189 16.56 -19.58 13.12
CA LEU A 189 17.23 -19.44 14.42
C LEU A 189 17.74 -20.78 15.01
N SER A 190 17.43 -21.90 14.34
CA SER A 190 17.76 -23.25 14.83
C SER A 190 17.25 -23.50 16.25
N LEU A 191 16.04 -23.02 16.59
CA LEU A 191 15.44 -23.21 17.90
C LEU A 191 15.09 -24.68 18.12
N ALA A 192 15.55 -25.26 19.22
CA ALA A 192 15.15 -26.60 19.63
C ALA A 192 13.73 -26.57 20.23
N ASP A 193 13.11 -27.76 20.31
CA ASP A 193 11.86 -27.89 21.05
C ASP A 193 12.04 -27.44 22.51
N GLY A 194 11.12 -26.58 22.99
CA GLY A 194 11.25 -25.97 24.31
C GLY A 194 10.37 -24.74 24.48
N THR A 195 10.55 -24.10 25.63
CA THR A 195 9.84 -22.85 25.97
C THR A 195 10.81 -21.69 25.94
N TYR A 196 10.41 -20.62 25.31
CA TYR A 196 11.15 -19.38 25.11
C TYR A 196 10.30 -18.20 25.54
N THR A 197 10.85 -17.00 25.48
CA THR A 197 10.12 -15.73 25.61
C THR A 197 10.53 -14.81 24.48
N ALA A 198 9.57 -13.99 24.02
CA ALA A 198 9.83 -12.92 23.06
C ALA A 198 9.14 -11.64 23.51
N ASP A 199 9.78 -10.52 23.25
CA ASP A 199 9.13 -9.22 23.40
C ASP A 199 8.02 -9.10 22.35
N VAL A 200 6.87 -8.59 22.78
CA VAL A 200 5.69 -8.40 21.92
C VAL A 200 5.27 -6.95 21.99
N THR A 201 5.05 -6.36 20.84
CA THR A 201 4.48 -5.02 20.71
C THR A 201 3.13 -5.13 19.99
N LEU A 202 2.09 -4.53 20.56
CA LEU A 202 0.79 -4.40 19.91
C LEU A 202 0.73 -3.03 19.24
N SER A 203 0.57 -3.04 17.91
CA SER A 203 0.38 -1.82 17.12
C SER A 203 -1.05 -1.72 16.59
N GLY A 204 -1.46 -0.53 16.17
CA GLY A 204 -2.77 -0.29 15.59
C GLY A 204 -3.93 -0.18 16.59
N GLY A 205 -5.15 -0.22 16.07
CA GLY A 205 -6.37 -0.11 16.85
C GLY A 205 -6.56 1.24 17.55
N SER A 206 -7.32 1.25 18.65
CA SER A 206 -7.62 2.49 19.40
C SER A 206 -6.54 2.93 20.38
N GLY A 207 -5.45 2.15 20.53
CA GLY A 207 -4.40 2.37 21.52
C GLY A 207 -4.82 2.14 22.98
N ARG A 208 -6.01 1.58 23.22
CA ARG A 208 -6.53 1.32 24.58
C ARG A 208 -6.23 -0.09 25.09
N ALA A 209 -5.91 -0.98 24.17
CA ALA A 209 -5.53 -2.36 24.46
C ALA A 209 -4.02 -2.46 24.62
N SER A 210 -3.57 -3.40 25.45
CA SER A 210 -2.18 -3.83 25.53
C SER A 210 -2.11 -5.33 25.75
N VAL A 211 -0.96 -5.90 25.46
CA VAL A 211 -0.63 -7.29 25.74
C VAL A 211 0.56 -7.35 26.70
N GLU A 212 0.69 -8.45 27.44
CA GLU A 212 1.85 -8.65 28.30
C GLU A 212 3.09 -8.94 27.44
N SER A 213 4.20 -8.32 27.83
CA SER A 213 5.51 -8.54 27.21
C SER A 213 6.57 -8.73 28.31
N PRO A 214 7.48 -9.72 28.21
CA PRO A 214 7.58 -10.69 27.11
C PRO A 214 6.47 -11.76 27.15
N ALA A 215 6.06 -12.24 25.98
CA ALA A 215 5.14 -13.37 25.85
C ALA A 215 5.90 -14.70 25.90
N ALA A 216 5.23 -15.75 26.41
CA ALA A 216 5.77 -17.09 26.38
C ALA A 216 5.55 -17.75 25.02
N LEU A 217 6.61 -18.38 24.50
CA LEU A 217 6.60 -19.14 23.25
C LEU A 217 6.86 -20.62 23.55
N THR A 218 6.17 -21.49 22.82
CA THR A 218 6.45 -22.93 22.82
C THR A 218 6.87 -23.34 21.42
N VAL A 219 8.06 -23.93 21.29
CA VAL A 219 8.55 -24.53 20.05
C VAL A 219 8.39 -26.05 20.17
N SER A 220 7.71 -26.66 19.21
CA SER A 220 7.53 -28.12 19.14
C SER A 220 7.46 -28.58 17.70
N GLY A 221 8.39 -29.44 17.29
CA GLY A 221 8.47 -29.98 15.93
C GLY A 221 8.61 -28.86 14.87
N GLY A 222 9.34 -27.79 15.17
CA GLY A 222 9.53 -26.65 14.27
C GLY A 222 8.36 -25.66 14.23
N LYS A 223 7.25 -25.93 14.92
CA LYS A 223 6.11 -25.02 15.04
C LYS A 223 6.25 -24.19 16.31
N VAL A 224 5.87 -22.92 16.22
CA VAL A 224 5.86 -21.98 17.33
C VAL A 224 4.43 -21.61 17.70
N THR A 225 4.13 -21.63 19.00
CA THR A 225 2.89 -21.12 19.56
C THR A 225 3.22 -20.05 20.57
N ALA A 226 2.58 -18.89 20.49
CA ALA A 226 2.69 -17.82 21.48
C ALA A 226 1.47 -17.80 22.41
N LYS A 227 1.73 -17.62 23.70
CA LYS A 227 0.68 -17.33 24.67
C LYS A 227 0.57 -15.82 24.85
N ILE A 228 -0.47 -15.22 24.26
CA ILE A 228 -0.76 -13.80 24.30
C ILE A 228 -1.77 -13.49 25.39
N ILE A 229 -1.40 -12.62 26.33
CA ILE A 229 -2.24 -12.21 27.46
C ILE A 229 -2.62 -10.75 27.28
N TRP A 230 -3.90 -10.49 27.09
CA TRP A 230 -4.43 -9.12 26.91
C TRP A 230 -4.67 -8.43 28.25
N SER A 231 -4.61 -7.11 28.25
CA SER A 231 -4.86 -6.26 29.43
C SER A 231 -6.30 -6.29 29.96
N SER A 232 -7.21 -7.01 29.30
CA SER A 232 -8.63 -7.10 29.65
C SER A 232 -9.19 -8.47 29.34
N LYS A 233 -10.25 -8.86 30.05
CA LYS A 233 -11.03 -10.09 29.78
C LYS A 233 -12.14 -9.94 28.74
N ASN A 234 -12.22 -8.80 28.06
CA ASN A 234 -13.31 -8.47 27.16
C ASN A 234 -13.04 -8.83 25.68
N TYR A 235 -11.98 -9.57 25.42
CA TYR A 235 -11.66 -10.04 24.08
C TYR A 235 -12.07 -11.51 23.96
N ASP A 236 -13.03 -11.79 23.10
CA ASP A 236 -13.61 -13.12 22.95
C ASP A 236 -12.77 -14.03 22.05
N TYR A 237 -12.11 -13.46 21.04
CA TYR A 237 -11.28 -14.22 20.10
C TYR A 237 -10.21 -13.34 19.43
N MET A 238 -9.16 -14.00 18.91
CA MET A 238 -8.21 -13.45 17.94
C MET A 238 -8.38 -14.16 16.60
N LYS A 239 -8.06 -13.49 15.51
CA LYS A 239 -7.91 -14.10 14.19
C LYS A 239 -6.44 -14.02 13.76
N VAL A 240 -5.90 -15.14 13.27
CA VAL A 240 -4.59 -15.24 12.66
C VAL A 240 -4.74 -16.00 11.35
N ASN A 241 -4.42 -15.40 10.23
CA ASN A 241 -4.61 -15.97 8.88
C ASN A 241 -6.04 -16.50 8.69
N ASP A 242 -7.06 -15.69 9.03
CA ASP A 242 -8.49 -16.01 9.00
C ASP A 242 -8.94 -17.14 9.93
N GLU A 243 -8.04 -17.82 10.61
CA GLU A 243 -8.37 -18.80 11.62
C GLU A 243 -8.71 -18.12 12.96
N LYS A 244 -9.79 -18.58 13.58
CA LYS A 244 -10.31 -18.04 14.83
C LYS A 244 -9.75 -18.79 16.04
N TYR A 245 -9.18 -18.07 16.99
CA TYR A 245 -8.68 -18.55 18.27
C TYR A 245 -9.54 -17.98 19.39
N ASP A 246 -10.28 -18.82 20.12
CA ASP A 246 -11.13 -18.37 21.22
C ASP A 246 -10.32 -18.08 22.49
N ALA A 247 -10.78 -17.09 23.24
CA ALA A 247 -10.11 -16.70 24.49
C ALA A 247 -10.31 -17.72 25.61
N VAL A 248 -9.28 -17.94 26.39
CA VAL A 248 -9.37 -18.52 27.73
C VAL A 248 -9.22 -17.38 28.73
N ILE A 249 -10.18 -17.26 29.68
CA ILE A 249 -10.07 -16.22 30.72
C ILE A 249 -9.23 -16.75 31.87
N GLU A 250 -8.06 -16.16 32.05
CA GLU A 250 -7.12 -16.44 33.13
C GLU A 250 -6.85 -15.15 33.92
N ASN A 251 -7.01 -15.20 35.26
CA ASN A 251 -6.74 -14.04 36.13
C ASN A 251 -7.37 -12.72 35.68
N GLU A 252 -8.60 -12.73 35.19
CA GLU A 252 -9.33 -11.56 34.67
C GLU A 252 -8.75 -11.01 33.33
N HIS A 253 -7.96 -11.81 32.58
CA HIS A 253 -7.37 -11.47 31.30
C HIS A 253 -7.81 -12.47 30.22
N SER A 254 -8.07 -11.97 29.02
CA SER A 254 -8.24 -12.82 27.84
C SER A 254 -6.87 -13.33 27.40
N THR A 255 -6.71 -14.64 27.38
CA THR A 255 -5.47 -15.32 27.01
C THR A 255 -5.70 -16.17 25.77
N PHE A 256 -4.76 -16.10 24.86
CA PHE A 256 -4.82 -16.82 23.57
C PHE A 256 -3.54 -17.60 23.35
N GLU A 257 -3.69 -18.80 22.78
CA GLU A 257 -2.58 -19.55 22.20
C GLU A 257 -2.70 -19.49 20.69
N ILE A 258 -1.79 -18.76 20.04
CA ILE A 258 -1.82 -18.53 18.61
C ILE A 258 -0.53 -19.00 17.93
N PRO A 259 -0.59 -19.46 16.67
CA PRO A 259 0.62 -19.78 15.93
C PRO A 259 1.41 -18.53 15.61
N VAL A 260 2.74 -18.68 15.58
CA VAL A 260 3.69 -17.65 15.14
C VAL A 260 4.48 -18.23 13.97
N SER A 261 4.36 -17.60 12.82
CA SER A 261 5.08 -18.03 11.60
C SER A 261 6.48 -17.44 11.52
N SER A 262 6.67 -16.23 12.06
CA SER A 262 7.94 -15.50 12.01
C SER A 262 8.11 -14.58 13.21
N PHE A 263 9.35 -14.15 13.42
CA PHE A 263 9.74 -13.14 14.40
C PHE A 263 10.19 -11.88 13.66
N ASP A 264 10.14 -10.72 14.32
CA ASP A 264 10.54 -9.43 13.76
C ASP A 264 9.77 -9.08 12.46
N TRP A 265 8.50 -9.44 12.43
CA TRP A 265 7.58 -9.18 11.33
C TRP A 265 6.38 -8.40 11.87
N ALA A 266 6.00 -7.32 11.20
CA ALA A 266 4.85 -6.48 11.56
C ALA A 266 3.68 -6.70 10.60
#